data_c54fe9c7da4c6b8e2590b1ea3f16761b
#
_entry.id   c54fe9c7da4c6b8e2590b1ea3f16761b
#
_cell.length_a   1.000
_cell.length_b   1.000
_cell.length_c   1.000
_cell.angle_alpha   90.00
_cell.angle_beta   90.00
_cell.angle_gamma   90.00
#
_symmetry.space_group_name_H-M   'P 1'
#
loop_
_entity.id
_entity.type
_entity.pdbx_description
1 polymer ?
#
loop_
_entity_poly.entity_id
_entity_poly.type
_entity_poly.pdbx_seq_one_letter_code
_entity_poly.pdbx_strand_id
1 'polypeptide(L)'
;DADDNIISTEPDLLINATDLDLYAAHALCTEYGGVCHPAHIDRQSNGIVAVLGDFPEEPRFSSFELNDGASFDEYIRRFPNLKNKNFVVCSDAHRLEALSDGSNSISLPEPPEDGTSVSAFLRKALIEKLRN
;
A
#
# COMPACT_ATOMS: atom_id res chain seq x y z
N ASP A 1 -26.61 1.65 -7.58
CA ASP A 1 -26.42 0.95 -8.86
C ASP A 1 -26.06 1.93 -9.97
N ALA A 2 -25.95 1.46 -11.21
CA ALA A 2 -25.58 2.29 -12.36
C ALA A 2 -26.62 3.39 -12.70
N ASP A 3 -27.81 3.33 -12.15
CA ASP A 3 -28.90 4.27 -12.34
C ASP A 3 -29.09 5.21 -11.13
N ASP A 4 -28.06 5.33 -10.30
CA ASP A 4 -28.04 6.14 -9.06
C ASP A 4 -29.08 5.73 -7.99
N ASN A 5 -29.62 4.50 -8.06
CA ASN A 5 -30.49 4.01 -7.02
C ASN A 5 -29.68 3.47 -5.85
N ILE A 6 -30.07 3.79 -4.62
CA ILE A 6 -29.52 3.23 -3.40
C ILE A 6 -30.02 1.79 -3.26
N ILE A 7 -29.10 0.82 -3.39
CA ILE A 7 -29.41 -0.62 -3.28
C ILE A 7 -29.08 -1.19 -1.89
N SER A 8 -28.21 -0.50 -1.14
CA SER A 8 -27.89 -0.85 0.25
C SER A 8 -27.33 0.36 0.99
N THR A 9 -27.30 0.29 2.31
CA THR A 9 -26.68 1.30 3.17
C THR A 9 -25.73 0.58 4.11
N GLU A 10 -24.50 1.12 4.24
CA GLU A 10 -23.53 0.67 5.24
C GLU A 10 -23.75 1.48 6.53
N PRO A 11 -24.08 0.83 7.68
CA PRO A 11 -24.35 1.53 8.93
C PRO A 11 -23.08 2.05 9.61
N ASP A 12 -21.92 1.46 9.31
CA ASP A 12 -20.67 1.82 9.93
C ASP A 12 -20.00 3.01 9.21
N LEU A 13 -19.35 3.88 9.97
CA LEU A 13 -18.58 5.00 9.41
C LEU A 13 -17.22 4.51 8.95
N LEU A 14 -17.13 4.05 7.69
CA LEU A 14 -15.95 3.39 7.12
C LEU A 14 -14.67 4.24 7.04
N ILE A 15 -14.78 5.56 7.24
CA ILE A 15 -13.62 6.46 7.30
C ILE A 15 -12.98 6.51 8.70
N ASN A 16 -13.57 5.89 9.70
CA ASN A 16 -13.00 5.79 11.04
C ASN A 16 -11.85 4.77 11.06
N ALA A 17 -10.92 4.99 11.98
CA ALA A 17 -9.93 3.98 12.31
C ALA A 17 -10.62 2.72 12.87
N THR A 18 -10.06 1.56 12.55
CA THR A 18 -10.44 0.30 13.19
C THR A 18 -9.91 0.26 14.63
N ASP A 19 -10.37 -0.70 15.42
CA ASP A 19 -9.85 -1.00 16.75
C ASP A 19 -8.57 -1.87 16.73
N LEU A 20 -8.07 -2.20 15.51
CA LEU A 20 -6.82 -2.91 15.35
C LEU A 20 -5.64 -1.97 15.51
N ASP A 21 -4.70 -2.31 16.37
CA ASP A 21 -3.42 -1.63 16.42
C ASP A 21 -2.52 -2.04 15.23
N LEU A 22 -1.39 -1.37 15.09
CA LEU A 22 -0.45 -1.57 14.00
C LEU A 22 0.07 -3.02 13.91
N TYR A 23 0.33 -3.65 15.07
CA TYR A 23 0.84 -5.02 15.14
C TYR A 23 -0.24 -6.04 14.76
N ALA A 24 -1.45 -5.85 15.28
CA ALA A 24 -2.58 -6.72 14.96
C ALA A 24 -2.95 -6.62 13.46
N ALA A 25 -2.98 -5.43 12.89
CA ALA A 25 -3.23 -5.23 11.47
C ALA A 25 -2.17 -5.91 10.60
N HIS A 26 -0.88 -5.75 10.92
CA HIS A 26 0.22 -6.41 10.20
C HIS A 26 0.15 -7.93 10.32
N ALA A 27 -0.10 -8.45 11.52
CA ALA A 27 -0.22 -9.90 11.77
C ALA A 27 -1.40 -10.50 10.98
N LEU A 28 -2.56 -9.84 11.00
CA LEU A 28 -3.74 -10.27 10.28
C LEU A 28 -3.52 -10.31 8.76
N CYS A 29 -2.94 -9.26 8.18
CA CYS A 29 -2.59 -9.25 6.76
C CYS A 29 -1.65 -10.40 6.40
N THR A 30 -0.67 -10.69 7.24
CA THR A 30 0.29 -11.77 7.03
C THR A 30 -0.37 -13.15 7.12
N GLU A 31 -1.24 -13.36 8.10
CA GLU A 31 -2.01 -14.59 8.29
C GLU A 31 -2.85 -14.94 7.05
N TYR A 32 -3.50 -13.95 6.45
CA TYR A 32 -4.28 -14.13 5.22
C TYR A 32 -3.42 -14.10 3.94
N GLY A 33 -2.10 -14.14 4.05
CA GLY A 33 -1.18 -14.19 2.91
C GLY A 33 -1.06 -12.87 2.13
N GLY A 34 -1.52 -11.75 2.71
CA GLY A 34 -1.38 -10.42 2.16
C GLY A 34 -0.03 -9.77 2.46
N VAL A 35 0.15 -8.56 1.98
CA VAL A 35 1.24 -7.64 2.35
C VAL A 35 0.62 -6.43 3.03
N CYS A 36 1.13 -6.11 4.21
CA CYS A 36 0.79 -4.88 4.90
C CYS A 36 1.97 -3.91 4.75
N HIS A 37 1.72 -2.73 4.24
CA HIS A 37 2.71 -1.66 4.19
C HIS A 37 2.11 -0.32 4.63
N PRO A 38 2.90 0.55 5.24
CA PRO A 38 2.48 1.91 5.57
C PRO A 38 2.21 2.72 4.31
N ALA A 39 1.03 3.33 4.23
CA ALA A 39 0.62 4.20 3.15
C ALA A 39 1.32 5.57 3.26
N HIS A 40 1.59 6.19 2.11
CA HIS A 40 2.01 7.60 1.91
C HIS A 40 2.84 8.16 3.07
N ILE A 41 3.99 7.51 3.40
CA ILE A 41 4.82 7.88 4.55
C ILE A 41 5.39 9.29 4.47
N ASP A 42 5.41 9.87 3.29
CA ASP A 42 5.87 11.23 2.97
C ASP A 42 4.78 12.31 3.14
N ARG A 43 3.54 11.93 3.49
CA ARG A 43 2.51 12.90 3.83
C ARG A 43 2.69 13.47 5.25
N GLN A 44 2.36 14.76 5.39
CA GLN A 44 2.44 15.46 6.70
C GLN A 44 1.28 15.13 7.64
N SER A 45 0.28 14.38 7.16
CA SER A 45 -0.87 13.95 7.97
C SER A 45 -1.28 12.53 7.58
N ASN A 46 -1.82 11.79 8.53
CA ASN A 46 -2.36 10.43 8.38
C ASN A 46 -1.35 9.37 7.91
N GLY A 47 -0.07 9.72 7.73
CA GLY A 47 1.01 8.77 7.48
C GLY A 47 1.65 8.30 8.78
N ILE A 48 2.23 7.09 8.78
CA ILE A 48 2.85 6.50 9.96
C ILE A 48 3.99 7.39 10.52
N VAL A 49 4.80 7.98 9.63
CA VAL A 49 5.89 8.88 10.02
C VAL A 49 5.36 10.18 10.62
N ALA A 50 4.26 10.72 10.09
CA ALA A 50 3.64 11.93 10.63
C ALA A 50 3.05 11.70 12.03
N VAL A 51 2.54 10.50 12.31
CA VAL A 51 1.93 10.14 13.59
C VAL A 51 2.97 9.76 14.64
N LEU A 52 3.95 8.94 14.26
CA LEU A 52 4.95 8.39 15.19
C LEU A 52 6.22 9.23 15.28
N GLY A 53 6.47 10.12 14.33
CA GLY A 53 7.71 10.90 14.22
C GLY A 53 8.88 10.13 13.61
N ASP A 54 8.74 8.82 13.43
CA ASP A 54 9.77 7.92 12.91
C ASP A 54 9.11 6.80 12.08
N PHE A 55 9.92 6.07 11.27
CA PHE A 55 9.49 4.84 10.64
C PHE A 55 9.80 3.67 11.58
N PRO A 56 8.81 2.91 12.05
CA PRO A 56 9.01 1.89 13.08
C PRO A 56 9.86 0.72 12.59
N GLU A 57 10.68 0.17 13.48
CA GLU A 57 11.41 -1.08 13.22
C GLU A 57 10.51 -2.31 13.31
N GLU A 58 9.49 -2.25 14.17
CA GLU A 58 8.46 -3.27 14.36
C GLU A 58 7.05 -2.66 14.27
N PRO A 59 6.08 -3.35 13.65
CA PRO A 59 6.24 -4.62 12.95
C PRO A 59 7.17 -4.45 11.72
N ARG A 60 7.82 -5.55 11.30
CA ARG A 60 8.77 -5.53 10.16
C ARG A 60 8.06 -5.41 8.84
N PHE A 61 7.77 -4.20 8.41
CA PHE A 61 7.27 -3.96 7.07
C PHE A 61 8.35 -4.26 6.02
N SER A 62 8.00 -5.06 5.01
CA SER A 62 8.88 -5.36 3.86
C SER A 62 8.82 -4.29 2.77
N SER A 63 7.78 -3.47 2.79
CA SER A 63 7.54 -2.42 1.81
C SER A 63 6.89 -1.20 2.45
N PHE A 64 6.90 -0.07 1.72
CA PHE A 64 6.24 1.17 2.09
C PHE A 64 5.71 1.91 0.86
N GLU A 65 4.85 2.88 1.07
CA GLU A 65 4.30 3.72 0.01
C GLU A 65 4.76 5.17 0.16
N LEU A 66 5.09 5.79 -0.97
CA LEU A 66 5.27 7.22 -1.11
C LEU A 66 4.13 7.80 -1.95
N ASN A 67 3.69 8.99 -1.61
CA ASN A 67 2.79 9.78 -2.44
C ASN A 67 3.56 10.46 -3.59
N ASP A 68 4.80 10.87 -3.34
CA ASP A 68 5.69 11.48 -4.33
C ASP A 68 7.03 10.73 -4.38
N GLY A 69 7.33 10.11 -5.53
CA GLY A 69 8.59 9.41 -5.76
C GLY A 69 9.84 10.29 -5.62
N ALA A 70 9.72 11.61 -5.78
CA ALA A 70 10.81 12.55 -5.56
C ALA A 70 11.26 12.60 -4.08
N SER A 71 10.40 12.20 -3.15
CA SER A 71 10.70 12.12 -1.72
C SER A 71 11.62 10.96 -1.34
N PHE A 72 11.85 9.99 -2.23
CA PHE A 72 12.56 8.73 -1.93
C PHE A 72 13.92 8.95 -1.29
N ASP A 73 14.80 9.74 -1.93
CA ASP A 73 16.17 9.94 -1.45
C ASP A 73 16.22 10.67 -0.09
N GLU A 74 15.29 11.58 0.15
CA GLU A 74 15.15 12.27 1.43
C GLU A 74 14.77 11.28 2.53
N TYR A 75 13.74 10.45 2.28
CA TYR A 75 13.23 9.50 3.27
C TYR A 75 14.23 8.39 3.56
N ILE A 76 14.97 7.87 2.57
CA ILE A 76 16.05 6.91 2.80
C ILE A 76 17.19 7.49 3.66
N ARG A 77 17.51 8.77 3.49
CA ARG A 77 18.51 9.44 4.34
C ARG A 77 18.02 9.66 5.76
N ARG A 78 16.75 10.03 5.91
CA ARG A 78 16.13 10.29 7.21
C ARG A 78 15.87 9.01 8.00
N PHE A 79 15.47 7.94 7.30
CA PHE A 79 15.09 6.65 7.89
C PHE A 79 15.90 5.52 7.23
N PRO A 80 17.13 5.24 7.72
CA PRO A 80 18.01 4.25 7.08
C PRO A 80 17.45 2.82 7.03
N ASN A 81 16.50 2.47 7.90
CA ASN A 81 15.80 1.20 7.92
C ASN A 81 14.87 0.98 6.71
N LEU A 82 14.62 2.02 5.89
CA LEU A 82 13.90 1.90 4.61
C LEU A 82 14.78 1.39 3.47
N LYS A 83 16.10 1.48 3.57
CA LYS A 83 17.06 1.30 2.46
C LYS A 83 16.92 -0.05 1.73
N ASN A 84 16.53 -1.09 2.44
CA ASN A 84 16.42 -2.45 1.87
C ASN A 84 14.95 -2.91 1.74
N LYS A 85 14.01 -1.98 1.79
CA LYS A 85 12.60 -2.27 1.64
C LYS A 85 12.14 -1.94 0.22
N ASN A 86 11.14 -2.68 -0.26
CA ASN A 86 10.47 -2.31 -1.50
C ASN A 86 9.63 -1.05 -1.28
N PHE A 87 9.40 -0.30 -2.34
CA PHE A 87 8.47 0.82 -2.29
C PHE A 87 7.58 0.89 -3.51
N VAL A 88 6.44 1.50 -3.33
CA VAL A 88 5.50 1.87 -4.39
C VAL A 88 5.24 3.37 -4.32
N VAL A 89 4.90 3.96 -5.46
CA VAL A 89 4.45 5.34 -5.53
C VAL A 89 3.01 5.33 -6.00
N CYS A 90 2.10 5.82 -5.17
CA CYS A 90 0.67 5.85 -5.44
C CYS A 90 0.14 7.27 -5.32
N SER A 91 -0.81 7.63 -6.19
CA SER A 91 -1.44 8.95 -6.15
C SER A 91 -2.33 9.18 -4.93
N ASP A 92 -2.77 8.11 -4.26
CA ASP A 92 -3.78 8.16 -3.19
C ASP A 92 -5.03 8.93 -3.63
N ALA A 93 -5.45 8.66 -4.88
CA ALA A 93 -6.53 9.40 -5.54
C ALA A 93 -7.89 9.08 -4.92
N HIS A 94 -8.55 10.10 -4.39
CA HIS A 94 -9.92 10.03 -3.88
C HIS A 94 -10.93 10.66 -4.87
N ARG A 95 -10.45 11.15 -6.01
CA ARG A 95 -11.23 11.73 -7.09
C ARG A 95 -10.57 11.37 -8.43
N LEU A 96 -11.35 11.33 -9.51
CA LEU A 96 -10.86 10.94 -10.84
C LEU A 96 -9.71 11.83 -11.33
N GLU A 97 -9.76 13.12 -11.04
CA GLU A 97 -8.75 14.11 -11.47
C GLU A 97 -7.40 13.91 -10.76
N ALA A 98 -7.39 13.20 -9.63
CA ALA A 98 -6.17 12.90 -8.87
C ALA A 98 -5.50 11.60 -9.30
N LEU A 99 -6.11 10.82 -10.20
CA LEU A 99 -5.46 9.63 -10.76
C LEU A 99 -4.24 10.03 -11.60
N SER A 100 -3.11 9.39 -11.32
CA SER A 100 -1.92 9.57 -12.15
C SER A 100 -2.02 8.76 -13.44
N ASP A 101 -1.48 9.30 -14.54
CA ASP A 101 -1.51 8.70 -15.89
C ASP A 101 -0.51 7.54 -16.07
N GLY A 102 -0.37 6.65 -15.09
CA GLY A 102 0.55 5.51 -15.17
C GLY A 102 2.03 5.91 -15.17
N SER A 103 2.37 7.09 -14.65
CA SER A 103 3.76 7.56 -14.49
C SER A 103 4.56 6.68 -13.51
N ASN A 104 3.86 5.99 -12.62
CA ASN A 104 4.45 5.04 -11.68
C ASN A 104 4.05 3.61 -12.06
N SER A 105 5.01 2.70 -12.06
CA SER A 105 4.78 1.32 -12.45
C SER A 105 5.62 0.35 -11.62
N ILE A 106 5.12 -0.88 -11.50
CA ILE A 106 5.86 -2.00 -10.91
C ILE A 106 6.05 -3.05 -11.99
N SER A 107 7.31 -3.41 -12.27
CA SER A 107 7.60 -4.49 -13.18
C SER A 107 7.35 -5.84 -12.50
N LEU A 108 6.49 -6.65 -13.12
CA LEU A 108 6.21 -8.03 -12.72
C LEU A 108 6.64 -8.99 -13.84
N PRO A 109 6.88 -10.28 -13.52
CA PRO A 109 7.16 -11.28 -14.54
C PRO A 109 5.95 -11.48 -15.47
N GLU A 110 6.21 -11.93 -16.70
CA GLU A 110 5.15 -12.27 -17.64
C GLU A 110 4.39 -13.52 -17.19
N PRO A 111 3.06 -13.54 -17.33
CA PRO A 111 2.28 -14.73 -17.03
C PRO A 111 2.66 -15.89 -17.97
N PRO A 112 2.70 -17.15 -17.47
CA PRO A 112 2.97 -18.31 -18.30
C PRO A 112 1.81 -18.59 -19.29
N GLU A 113 2.14 -19.20 -20.44
CA GLU A 113 1.16 -19.57 -21.47
C GLU A 113 0.46 -20.93 -21.22
N ASP A 114 0.47 -21.40 -19.99
CA ASP A 114 -0.01 -22.74 -19.59
C ASP A 114 -1.50 -22.80 -19.20
N GLY A 115 -2.25 -21.73 -19.42
CA GLY A 115 -3.66 -21.62 -19.03
C GLY A 115 -3.88 -21.12 -17.60
N THR A 116 -2.82 -20.77 -16.86
CA THR A 116 -2.92 -20.11 -15.56
C THR A 116 -3.68 -18.78 -15.68
N SER A 117 -4.57 -18.50 -14.74
CA SER A 117 -5.27 -17.21 -14.70
C SER A 117 -4.27 -16.05 -14.56
N VAL A 118 -4.22 -15.19 -15.56
CA VAL A 118 -3.34 -13.99 -15.58
C VAL A 118 -3.53 -13.16 -14.30
N SER A 119 -4.77 -12.91 -13.89
CA SER A 119 -5.09 -12.15 -12.70
C SER A 119 -4.55 -12.81 -11.40
N ALA A 120 -4.69 -14.12 -11.28
CA ALA A 120 -4.17 -14.86 -10.12
C ALA A 120 -2.64 -14.86 -10.10
N PHE A 121 -2.01 -15.03 -11.26
CA PHE A 121 -0.56 -14.98 -11.40
C PHE A 121 0.00 -13.60 -11.02
N LEU A 122 -0.53 -12.52 -11.60
CA LEU A 122 -0.07 -11.15 -11.33
C LEU A 122 -0.28 -10.74 -9.87
N ARG A 123 -1.39 -11.15 -9.25
CA ARG A 123 -1.63 -10.91 -7.82
C ARG A 123 -0.56 -11.59 -6.96
N LYS A 124 -0.25 -12.85 -7.24
CA LYS A 124 0.80 -13.59 -6.52
C LYS A 124 2.16 -12.94 -6.72
N ALA A 125 2.53 -12.61 -7.96
CA ALA A 125 3.79 -11.97 -8.30
C ALA A 125 3.96 -10.60 -7.61
N LEU A 126 2.89 -9.80 -7.52
CA LEU A 126 2.90 -8.52 -6.82
C LEU A 126 3.13 -8.70 -5.31
N ILE A 127 2.41 -9.64 -4.69
CA ILE A 127 2.57 -9.94 -3.26
C ILE A 127 4.01 -10.40 -2.97
N GLU A 128 4.56 -11.31 -3.78
CA GLU A 128 5.93 -11.78 -3.64
C GLU A 128 6.96 -10.65 -3.82
N LYS A 129 6.73 -9.77 -4.81
CA LYS A 129 7.58 -8.59 -5.05
C LYS A 129 7.62 -7.63 -3.88
N LEU A 130 6.49 -7.36 -3.24
CA LEU A 130 6.39 -6.42 -2.12
C LEU A 130 6.83 -7.04 -0.78
N ARG A 131 6.86 -8.38 -0.70
CA ARG A 131 7.24 -9.12 0.52
C ARG A 131 8.75 -9.37 0.62
N ASN A 132 9.45 -9.49 -0.50
CA ASN A 132 10.87 -9.81 -0.62
C ASN A 132 11.73 -8.58 -0.91
#